data_2eb24b02de97458284b7b77de33ce83f
#
_entry.id   2eb24b02de97458284b7b77de33ce83f
#
_cell.length_a   1.000
_cell.length_b   1.000
_cell.length_c   1.000
_cell.angle_alpha   90.00
_cell.angle_beta   90.00
_cell.angle_gamma   90.00
#
_symmetry.space_group_name_H-M   'P 1'
#
loop_
_entity.id
_entity.type
_entity.pdbx_description
1 polymer ?
#
loop_
_entity_poly.entity_id
_entity_poly.type
_entity_poly.pdbx_seq_one_letter_code
_entity_poly.pdbx_strand_id
1 'polypeptide(L)'
;HGALQAGALTTTFTSSQGLLLMIPNMYKIAGELSPTVLHVAARSLAAQGLSIFGDHQDVMAVRGTGFALLAAHSVQAVMDLAAIAHAASLESRVPFLHF
;
A
#
# COMPACT_ATOMS: atom_id res chain seq x y z
N HIS A 1 4.27 -10.62 4.77
CA HIS A 1 3.44 -11.80 4.47
C HIS A 1 3.50 -12.83 5.58
N GLY A 2 4.69 -13.19 6.09
CA GLY A 2 4.81 -14.17 7.16
C GLY A 2 4.03 -13.82 8.43
N ALA A 3 4.04 -12.57 8.84
CA ALA A 3 3.27 -12.09 10.00
C ALA A 3 1.75 -12.21 9.77
N LEU A 4 1.28 -11.91 8.55
CA LEU A 4 -0.13 -12.08 8.17
C LEU A 4 -0.55 -13.55 8.25
N GLN A 5 0.30 -14.47 7.78
CA GLN A 5 0.04 -15.90 7.86
C GLN A 5 0.00 -16.43 9.31
N ALA A 6 0.74 -15.77 10.19
CA ALA A 6 0.69 -16.07 11.63
C ALA A 6 -0.52 -15.44 12.35
N GLY A 7 -1.38 -14.74 11.64
CA GLY A 7 -2.59 -14.11 12.19
C GLY A 7 -2.37 -12.74 12.84
N ALA A 8 -1.22 -12.12 12.63
CA ALA A 8 -0.93 -10.81 13.19
C ALA A 8 -1.50 -9.68 12.31
N LEU A 9 -2.08 -8.67 12.92
CA LEU A 9 -2.38 -7.41 12.24
C LEU A 9 -1.06 -6.75 11.84
N THR A 10 -0.86 -6.54 10.56
CA THR A 10 0.42 -6.11 10.02
C THR A 10 0.25 -4.92 9.09
N THR A 11 1.14 -3.96 9.20
CA THR A 11 1.25 -2.82 8.29
C THR A 11 2.72 -2.55 7.97
N THR A 12 2.96 -1.80 6.91
CA THR A 12 4.31 -1.34 6.57
C THR A 12 4.25 0.02 5.85
N PHE A 13 5.40 0.65 5.78
CA PHE A 13 5.59 1.94 5.13
C PHE A 13 6.65 1.79 4.05
N THR A 14 6.38 2.34 2.87
CA THR A 14 7.29 2.24 1.73
C THR A 14 7.13 3.41 0.78
N SER A 15 7.89 3.42 -0.29
CA SER A 15 7.89 4.46 -1.32
C SER A 15 8.61 3.99 -2.58
N SER A 16 8.20 4.50 -3.74
CA SER A 16 8.93 4.38 -5.01
C SER A 16 9.37 2.93 -5.33
N GLN A 17 10.65 2.70 -5.58
CA GLN A 17 11.18 1.37 -5.91
C GLN A 17 10.94 0.34 -4.80
N GLY A 18 10.90 0.77 -3.54
CA GLY A 18 10.58 -0.12 -2.42
C GLY A 18 9.19 -0.75 -2.57
N LEU A 19 8.20 0.02 -3.02
CA LEU A 19 6.87 -0.50 -3.32
C LEU A 19 6.90 -1.50 -4.49
N LEU A 20 7.66 -1.18 -5.55
CA LEU A 20 7.78 -2.07 -6.71
C LEU A 20 8.41 -3.41 -6.36
N LEU A 21 9.37 -3.43 -5.44
CA LEU A 21 9.97 -4.68 -4.95
C LEU A 21 8.99 -5.56 -4.19
N MET A 22 7.87 -5.01 -3.72
CA MET A 22 6.83 -5.74 -3.00
C MET A 22 5.79 -6.40 -3.94
N ILE A 23 5.78 -6.08 -5.22
CA ILE A 23 4.75 -6.53 -6.18
C ILE A 23 4.47 -8.03 -6.11
N PRO A 24 5.47 -8.94 -6.12
CA PRO A 24 5.18 -10.37 -6.04
C PRO A 24 4.42 -10.76 -4.78
N ASN A 25 4.78 -10.17 -3.64
CA ASN A 25 4.09 -10.40 -2.37
C ASN A 25 2.71 -9.74 -2.33
N MET A 26 2.54 -8.60 -2.98
CA MET A 26 1.23 -7.92 -3.08
C MET A 26 0.22 -8.81 -3.82
N TYR A 27 0.59 -9.38 -4.95
CA TYR A 27 -0.27 -10.34 -5.65
C TYR A 27 -0.66 -11.51 -4.76
N LYS A 28 0.30 -12.06 -4.01
CA LYS A 28 0.05 -13.18 -3.11
C LYS A 28 -0.89 -12.80 -1.98
N ILE A 29 -0.64 -11.69 -1.30
CA ILE A 29 -1.46 -11.18 -0.20
C ILE A 29 -2.90 -10.91 -0.66
N ALA A 30 -3.06 -10.27 -1.82
CA ALA A 30 -4.37 -10.00 -2.39
C ALA A 30 -5.12 -11.29 -2.78
N GLY A 31 -4.42 -12.23 -3.40
CA GLY A 31 -5.00 -13.52 -3.78
C GLY A 31 -5.42 -14.39 -2.57
N GLU A 32 -4.76 -14.21 -1.44
CA GLU A 32 -5.08 -14.90 -0.18
C GLU A 32 -6.15 -14.18 0.65
N LEU A 33 -6.61 -13.01 0.22
CA LEU A 33 -7.55 -12.17 0.97
C LEU A 33 -7.05 -11.86 2.39
N SER A 34 -5.76 -11.59 2.51
CA SER A 34 -5.12 -11.29 3.79
C SER A 34 -5.24 -9.80 4.10
N PRO A 35 -5.96 -9.41 5.17
CA PRO A 35 -6.19 -8.00 5.47
C PRO A 35 -4.92 -7.32 5.94
N THR A 36 -4.53 -6.26 5.26
CA THR A 36 -3.36 -5.43 5.61
C THR A 36 -3.47 -4.06 4.96
N VAL A 37 -2.70 -3.11 5.47
CA VAL A 37 -2.56 -1.79 4.87
C VAL A 37 -1.08 -1.50 4.62
N LEU A 38 -0.75 -1.13 3.40
CA LEU A 38 0.55 -0.56 3.05
C LEU A 38 0.39 0.96 2.96
N HIS A 39 1.17 1.69 3.75
CA HIS A 39 1.21 3.16 3.70
C HIS A 39 2.35 3.59 2.78
N VAL A 40 2.03 4.38 1.77
CA VAL A 40 2.98 4.75 0.72
C VAL A 40 3.16 6.26 0.67
N ALA A 41 4.38 6.72 0.88
CA ALA A 41 4.76 8.08 0.52
C ALA A 41 4.95 8.13 -1.00
N ALA A 42 3.84 8.35 -1.72
CA ALA A 42 3.80 8.23 -3.17
C ALA A 42 4.71 9.24 -3.86
N ARG A 43 5.56 8.78 -4.75
CA ARG A 43 6.50 9.63 -5.49
C ARG A 43 6.87 9.02 -6.83
N SER A 44 7.48 9.86 -7.68
CA SER A 44 7.98 9.43 -8.97
C SER A 44 9.02 8.32 -8.84
N LEU A 45 9.07 7.44 -9.84
CA LEU A 45 10.08 6.40 -9.93
C LEU A 45 11.37 6.97 -10.48
N ALA A 46 12.49 6.59 -9.87
CA ALA A 46 13.79 6.96 -10.39
C ALA A 46 14.16 6.11 -11.59
N ALA A 47 14.44 6.75 -12.73
CA ALA A 47 14.92 6.07 -13.93
C ALA A 47 16.45 5.98 -13.96
N GLN A 48 17.14 7.05 -13.52
CA GLN A 48 18.60 7.17 -13.58
C GLN A 48 19.20 7.70 -12.27
N GLY A 49 18.42 7.75 -11.21
CA GLY A 49 18.84 8.25 -9.91
C GLY A 49 17.67 8.38 -8.97
N LEU A 50 17.92 8.94 -7.79
CA LEU A 50 16.89 9.16 -6.79
C LEU A 50 15.87 10.21 -7.26
N SER A 51 14.59 9.90 -7.16
CA SER A 51 13.51 10.86 -7.27
C SER A 51 12.80 11.01 -5.93
N ILE A 52 12.56 12.26 -5.51
CA ILE A 52 11.89 12.60 -4.26
C ILE A 52 10.60 13.40 -4.49
N PHE A 53 10.24 13.64 -5.75
CA PHE A 53 9.06 14.43 -6.08
C PHE A 53 7.78 13.63 -5.85
N GLY A 54 6.79 14.28 -5.23
CA GLY A 54 5.45 13.71 -5.06
C GLY A 54 4.83 13.39 -6.41
N ASP A 55 4.41 12.15 -6.58
CA ASP A 55 3.81 11.64 -7.82
C ASP A 55 3.05 10.36 -7.49
N HIS A 56 2.17 9.94 -8.37
CA HIS A 56 1.46 8.67 -8.25
C HIS A 56 2.05 7.56 -9.14
N GLN A 57 3.23 7.74 -9.66
CA GLN A 57 3.85 6.80 -10.61
C GLN A 57 4.05 5.42 -9.99
N ASP A 58 4.51 5.38 -8.74
CA ASP A 58 4.75 4.13 -8.01
C ASP A 58 3.44 3.40 -7.68
N VAL A 59 2.44 4.10 -7.17
CA VAL A 59 1.13 3.50 -6.83
C VAL A 59 0.37 3.06 -8.08
N MET A 60 0.50 3.79 -9.18
CA MET A 60 -0.09 3.39 -10.45
C MET A 60 0.58 2.14 -11.04
N ALA A 61 1.87 1.97 -10.82
CA ALA A 61 2.59 0.78 -11.26
C ALA A 61 2.10 -0.51 -10.56
N VAL A 62 1.58 -0.40 -9.35
CA VAL A 62 1.10 -1.56 -8.57
C VAL A 62 -0.42 -1.72 -8.56
N ARG A 63 -1.16 -0.89 -9.30
CA ARG A 63 -2.63 -0.91 -9.32
C ARG A 63 -3.24 -2.27 -9.71
N GLY A 64 -2.50 -3.07 -10.50
CA GLY A 64 -2.96 -4.38 -10.97
C GLY A 64 -2.83 -5.51 -9.94
N THR A 65 -2.27 -5.25 -8.75
CA THR A 65 -1.97 -6.30 -7.76
C THR A 65 -3.19 -6.81 -6.99
N GLY A 66 -4.32 -6.11 -7.06
CA GLY A 66 -5.53 -6.46 -6.32
C GLY A 66 -5.70 -5.72 -4.99
N PHE A 67 -4.77 -4.83 -4.64
CA PHE A 67 -4.95 -3.92 -3.50
C PHE A 67 -5.96 -2.83 -3.83
N ALA A 68 -6.83 -2.51 -2.89
CA ALA A 68 -7.67 -1.32 -2.99
C ALA A 68 -6.80 -0.07 -2.78
N LEU A 69 -6.96 0.94 -3.64
CA LEU A 69 -6.19 2.18 -3.58
C LEU A 69 -6.98 3.27 -2.86
N LEU A 70 -6.40 3.88 -1.84
CA LEU A 70 -7.02 4.91 -1.02
C LEU A 70 -6.09 6.13 -0.95
N ALA A 71 -6.47 7.18 -1.68
CA ALA A 71 -5.68 8.40 -1.82
C ALA A 71 -6.12 9.48 -0.81
N ALA A 72 -5.16 10.03 -0.08
CA ALA A 72 -5.36 11.18 0.79
C ALA A 72 -4.95 12.47 0.10
N HIS A 73 -5.65 13.57 0.39
CA HIS A 73 -5.39 14.88 -0.21
C HIS A 73 -4.93 15.94 0.80
N SER A 74 -4.86 15.59 2.07
CA SER A 74 -4.43 16.49 3.14
C SER A 74 -3.87 15.69 4.32
N VAL A 75 -3.14 16.37 5.21
CA VAL A 75 -2.59 15.72 6.42
C VAL A 75 -3.71 15.14 7.30
N GLN A 76 -4.83 15.85 7.43
CA GLN A 76 -5.98 15.33 8.18
C GLN A 76 -6.56 14.08 7.50
N ALA A 77 -6.69 14.12 6.17
CA ALA A 77 -7.18 12.96 5.42
C ALA A 77 -6.24 11.74 5.55
N VAL A 78 -4.92 11.94 5.61
CA VAL A 78 -3.98 10.83 5.85
C VAL A 78 -4.28 10.15 7.19
N MET A 79 -4.52 10.92 8.24
CA MET A 79 -4.82 10.36 9.57
C MET A 79 -6.15 9.60 9.57
N ASP A 80 -7.20 10.21 9.04
CA ASP A 80 -8.55 9.63 9.02
C ASP A 80 -8.62 8.39 8.13
N LEU A 81 -8.07 8.48 6.93
CA LEU A 81 -8.09 7.39 5.96
C LEU A 81 -7.18 6.22 6.38
N ALA A 82 -6.12 6.46 7.15
CA ALA A 82 -5.31 5.39 7.71
C ALA A 82 -6.15 4.46 8.61
N ALA A 83 -6.93 5.05 9.53
CA ALA A 83 -7.83 4.29 10.40
C ALA A 83 -8.93 3.59 9.60
N ILE A 84 -9.53 4.28 8.64
CA ILE A 84 -10.57 3.74 7.75
C ILE A 84 -10.02 2.57 6.93
N ALA A 85 -8.80 2.69 6.38
CA ALA A 85 -8.18 1.62 5.59
C ALA A 85 -8.01 0.34 6.41
N HIS A 86 -7.55 0.45 7.65
CA HIS A 86 -7.42 -0.71 8.54
C HIS A 86 -8.78 -1.34 8.86
N ALA A 87 -9.77 -0.54 9.22
CA ALA A 87 -11.13 -1.04 9.50
C ALA A 87 -11.74 -1.71 8.26
N ALA A 88 -11.65 -1.06 7.10
CA ALA A 88 -12.17 -1.58 5.84
C ALA A 88 -11.45 -2.87 5.41
N SER A 89 -10.14 -2.94 5.58
CA SER A 89 -9.36 -4.13 5.25
C SER A 89 -9.75 -5.33 6.11
N LEU A 90 -9.93 -5.12 7.41
CA LEU A 90 -10.36 -6.18 8.33
C LEU A 90 -11.78 -6.66 8.01
N GLU A 91 -12.70 -5.75 7.68
CA GLU A 91 -14.10 -6.08 7.38
C GLU A 91 -14.24 -6.79 6.03
N SER A 92 -13.58 -6.26 4.99
CA SER A 92 -13.71 -6.78 3.62
C SER A 92 -12.75 -7.91 3.27
N ARG A 93 -11.68 -8.07 4.05
CA ARG A 93 -10.53 -8.93 3.77
C ARG A 93 -9.76 -8.55 2.49
N VAL A 94 -9.98 -7.36 1.98
CA VAL A 94 -9.23 -6.81 0.86
C VAL A 94 -8.05 -6.01 1.43
N PRO A 95 -6.82 -6.23 0.96
CA PRO A 95 -5.69 -5.40 1.38
C PRO A 95 -5.79 -3.99 0.76
N PHE A 96 -5.35 -3.00 1.50
CA PHE A 96 -5.39 -1.60 1.08
C PHE A 96 -3.99 -1.02 0.90
N LEU A 97 -3.86 -0.16 -0.09
CA LEU A 97 -2.71 0.71 -0.30
C LEU A 97 -3.19 2.14 -0.06
N HIS A 98 -2.67 2.76 0.98
CA HIS A 98 -3.04 4.11 1.42
C HIS A 98 -1.89 5.08 1.12
N PHE A 99 -2.16 6.20 0.41
CA PHE A 99 -1.14 7.17 -0.03
C PHE A 99 -1.68 8.58 -0.11
#